data_ec023e71443fd2f34b4a934f1da0e19a
#
_entry.id   ec023e71443fd2f34b4a934f1da0e19a
#
_cell.length_a   1.000
_cell.length_b   1.000
_cell.length_c   1.000
_cell.angle_alpha   90.00
_cell.angle_beta   90.00
_cell.angle_gamma   90.00
#
_symmetry.space_group_name_H-M   'P 1'
#
loop_
_entity.id
_entity.type
_entity.pdbx_description
1 polymer ?
#
loop_
_entity_poly.entity_id
_entity_poly.type
_entity_poly.pdbx_seq_one_letter_code
_entity_poly.pdbx_strand_id
1 'polypeptide(L)'
;MIGILNVHPSLLPRWRGPAPVFHTILHGDSVTGVSIIQIRPHRFDVGPILNQQLYQVPENCTADELGGTLATMGAHLLIKTLMSLSERMENQREQGQTGATFAPKIKTSMSWIVWEEQTCDQIDRLYRAVGSRIPLRTMWMGRTIKLLDFTGKCHVSLSDQRRNPIPGSVSFQKDSNTLAVCCKDGWVGFRSVLLKKRLTAADFYNGYLHRTQQKNTLCQMAEGQFFSKKGEIEVHQMRKNSKL
;
A
#
# COMPACT_ATOMS: atom_id res chain seq x y z
N MET A 1 -5.73 42.20 -0.72
CA MET A 1 -5.93 41.26 0.41
C MET A 1 -5.18 40.00 0.09
N ILE A 2 -4.16 39.66 0.88
CA ILE A 2 -3.41 38.39 0.71
C ILE A 2 -4.32 37.29 1.21
N GLY A 3 -4.73 36.37 0.36
CA GLY A 3 -5.56 35.26 0.75
C GLY A 3 -4.82 34.24 1.64
N ILE A 4 -5.37 33.05 1.79
CA ILE A 4 -4.74 31.93 2.52
C ILE A 4 -3.84 31.14 1.56
N LEU A 5 -2.61 30.82 1.98
CA LEU A 5 -1.70 29.96 1.26
C LEU A 5 -1.75 28.54 1.84
N ASN A 6 -1.61 27.54 0.96
CA ASN A 6 -1.49 26.14 1.33
C ASN A 6 -0.19 25.55 0.79
N VAL A 7 0.49 24.77 1.64
CA VAL A 7 1.64 23.94 1.27
C VAL A 7 1.11 22.55 0.97
N HIS A 8 1.08 22.18 -0.31
CA HIS A 8 0.53 20.90 -0.75
C HIS A 8 1.65 19.95 -1.19
N PRO A 9 1.80 18.76 -0.58
CA PRO A 9 2.92 17.85 -0.86
C PRO A 9 2.67 16.99 -2.10
N SER A 10 2.45 17.63 -3.23
CA SER A 10 2.47 17.05 -4.58
C SER A 10 2.75 18.12 -5.63
N LEU A 11 3.04 17.69 -6.85
CA LEU A 11 3.09 18.56 -8.03
C LEU A 11 1.68 18.73 -8.61
N LEU A 12 0.92 19.66 -8.06
CA LEU A 12 -0.43 19.96 -8.55
C LEU A 12 -0.41 20.30 -10.07
N PRO A 13 -1.39 19.84 -10.84
CA PRO A 13 -2.70 19.31 -10.44
C PRO A 13 -2.75 17.82 -10.08
N ARG A 14 -1.60 17.11 -10.07
CA ARG A 14 -1.56 15.72 -9.66
C ARG A 14 -1.74 15.58 -8.15
N TRP A 15 -2.58 14.64 -7.74
CA TRP A 15 -2.87 14.27 -6.34
C TRP A 15 -3.53 15.37 -5.51
N ARG A 16 -4.58 16.02 -6.04
CA ARG A 16 -5.47 16.88 -5.25
C ARG A 16 -6.14 16.07 -4.14
N GLY A 17 -6.23 16.60 -2.92
CA GLY A 17 -6.91 15.95 -1.81
C GLY A 17 -6.02 15.63 -0.61
N PRO A 18 -6.55 14.91 0.40
CA PRO A 18 -5.94 14.84 1.73
C PRO A 18 -4.77 13.87 1.88
N ALA A 19 -4.46 13.02 0.88
CA ALA A 19 -3.45 11.98 1.05
C ALA A 19 -2.44 11.87 -0.11
N PRO A 20 -1.88 12.98 -0.66
CA PRO A 20 -1.04 12.96 -1.86
C PRO A 20 0.21 12.09 -1.70
N VAL A 21 0.90 12.16 -0.56
CA VAL A 21 2.13 11.39 -0.29
C VAL A 21 1.88 9.88 -0.37
N PHE A 22 0.77 9.40 0.21
CA PHE A 22 0.40 7.98 0.16
C PHE A 22 0.12 7.53 -1.28
N HIS A 23 -0.62 8.34 -2.03
CA HIS A 23 -0.96 8.02 -3.42
C HIS A 23 0.25 8.07 -4.35
N THR A 24 1.23 8.94 -4.10
CA THR A 24 2.53 8.93 -4.77
C THR A 24 3.20 7.56 -4.66
N ILE A 25 3.32 7.00 -3.44
CA ILE A 25 3.93 5.68 -3.21
C ILE A 25 3.06 4.55 -3.80
N LEU A 26 1.74 4.56 -3.54
CA LEU A 26 0.81 3.52 -4.04
C LEU A 26 0.86 3.37 -5.56
N HIS A 27 1.01 4.46 -6.29
CA HIS A 27 1.02 4.46 -7.75
C HIS A 27 2.44 4.30 -8.34
N GLY A 28 3.46 4.32 -7.49
CA GLY A 28 4.85 4.15 -7.90
C GLY A 28 5.38 5.33 -8.71
N ASP A 29 4.95 6.54 -8.38
CA ASP A 29 5.47 7.74 -9.01
C ASP A 29 6.96 7.88 -8.71
N SER A 30 7.78 8.05 -9.75
CA SER A 30 9.22 8.30 -9.60
C SER A 30 9.53 9.76 -9.27
N VAL A 31 8.56 10.66 -9.48
CA VAL A 31 8.70 12.10 -9.28
C VAL A 31 7.48 12.62 -8.53
N THR A 32 7.72 13.47 -7.55
CA THR A 32 6.71 14.23 -6.82
C THR A 32 7.26 15.62 -6.48
N GLY A 33 6.72 16.31 -5.51
CA GLY A 33 7.23 17.60 -5.07
C GLY A 33 6.28 18.30 -4.13
N VAL A 34 6.44 19.60 -4.04
CA VAL A 34 5.60 20.48 -3.23
C VAL A 34 5.08 21.64 -4.09
N SER A 35 3.83 22.00 -3.88
CA SER A 35 3.21 23.17 -4.49
C SER A 35 2.77 24.15 -3.41
N ILE A 36 3.09 25.43 -3.59
CA ILE A 36 2.50 26.52 -2.82
C ILE A 36 1.36 27.08 -3.65
N ILE A 37 0.15 27.02 -3.12
CA ILE A 37 -1.06 27.50 -3.80
C ILE A 37 -1.80 28.52 -2.96
N GLN A 38 -2.54 29.40 -3.61
CA GLN A 38 -3.55 30.22 -2.97
C GLN A 38 -4.86 29.44 -2.84
N ILE A 39 -5.47 29.43 -1.66
CA ILE A 39 -6.73 28.72 -1.45
C ILE A 39 -7.88 29.45 -2.14
N ARG A 40 -8.72 28.73 -2.86
CA ARG A 40 -10.00 29.21 -3.39
C ARG A 40 -11.15 28.68 -2.56
N PRO A 41 -12.17 29.53 -2.29
CA PRO A 41 -13.39 29.08 -1.61
C PRO A 41 -14.07 27.91 -2.34
N HIS A 42 -14.71 27.03 -1.57
CA HIS A 42 -15.57 25.94 -2.03
C HIS A 42 -14.92 24.83 -2.87
N ARG A 43 -13.60 24.88 -3.13
CA ARG A 43 -12.89 23.87 -3.91
C ARG A 43 -11.52 23.57 -3.31
N PHE A 44 -11.22 22.29 -3.08
CA PHE A 44 -9.96 21.87 -2.52
C PHE A 44 -8.87 21.75 -3.59
N ASP A 45 -7.69 22.29 -3.28
CA ASP A 45 -6.43 22.13 -4.02
C ASP A 45 -6.48 22.51 -5.51
N VAL A 46 -7.39 23.42 -5.90
CA VAL A 46 -7.54 23.92 -7.28
C VAL A 46 -7.09 25.37 -7.47
N GLY A 47 -6.62 26.00 -6.40
CA GLY A 47 -6.17 27.39 -6.45
C GLY A 47 -4.91 27.56 -7.30
N PRO A 48 -4.60 28.82 -7.72
CA PRO A 48 -3.43 29.08 -8.53
C PRO A 48 -2.14 28.73 -7.81
N ILE A 49 -1.18 28.23 -8.59
CA ILE A 49 0.13 27.82 -8.10
C ILE A 49 1.06 29.04 -8.11
N LEU A 50 1.59 29.38 -6.94
CA LEU A 50 2.57 30.46 -6.77
C LEU A 50 4.00 29.95 -6.94
N ASN A 51 4.27 28.72 -6.48
CA ASN A 51 5.59 28.13 -6.57
C ASN A 51 5.49 26.59 -6.54
N GLN A 52 6.43 25.91 -7.17
CA GLN A 52 6.55 24.45 -7.13
C GLN A 52 8.01 24.04 -7.05
N GLN A 53 8.27 22.97 -6.34
CA GLN A 53 9.59 22.34 -6.29
C GLN A 53 9.44 20.84 -6.48
N LEU A 54 10.18 20.33 -7.46
CA LEU A 54 10.23 18.92 -7.82
C LEU A 54 11.12 18.13 -6.82
N TYR A 55 10.77 16.87 -6.59
CA TYR A 55 11.54 15.92 -5.81
C TYR A 55 11.50 14.54 -6.47
N GLN A 56 12.66 13.91 -6.67
CA GLN A 56 12.77 12.52 -7.10
C GLN A 56 12.45 11.60 -5.94
N VAL A 57 11.50 10.70 -6.13
CA VAL A 57 11.11 9.73 -5.09
C VAL A 57 12.16 8.63 -5.04
N PRO A 58 12.87 8.44 -3.93
CA PRO A 58 13.85 7.36 -3.81
C PRO A 58 13.19 5.98 -3.95
N GLU A 59 13.92 5.03 -4.52
CA GLU A 59 13.49 3.63 -4.53
C GLU A 59 13.27 3.15 -3.09
N ASN A 60 12.27 2.31 -2.89
CA ASN A 60 11.90 1.74 -1.59
C ASN A 60 11.50 2.75 -0.50
N CYS A 61 11.36 4.03 -0.84
CA CYS A 61 10.89 5.07 0.07
C CYS A 61 9.50 4.75 0.62
N THR A 62 9.31 4.93 1.91
CA THR A 62 8.01 4.83 2.58
C THR A 62 7.26 6.17 2.53
N ALA A 63 5.95 6.12 2.76
CA ALA A 63 5.15 7.35 2.83
C ALA A 63 5.55 8.26 4.01
N ASP A 64 6.01 7.69 5.12
CA ASP A 64 6.45 8.47 6.28
C ASP A 64 7.79 9.19 6.00
N GLU A 65 8.75 8.52 5.36
CA GLU A 65 10.03 9.14 4.94
C GLU A 65 9.80 10.24 3.90
N LEU A 66 9.00 9.94 2.88
CA LEU A 66 8.65 10.92 1.84
C LEU A 66 7.92 12.12 2.45
N GLY A 67 6.97 11.87 3.35
CA GLY A 67 6.23 12.92 4.05
C GLY A 67 7.13 13.84 4.86
N GLY A 68 8.09 13.31 5.59
CA GLY A 68 9.09 14.08 6.34
C GLY A 68 9.94 14.98 5.43
N THR A 69 10.43 14.42 4.33
CA THR A 69 11.22 15.17 3.34
C THR A 69 10.41 16.30 2.69
N LEU A 70 9.19 15.98 2.23
CA LEU A 70 8.32 16.97 1.58
C LEU A 70 7.85 18.06 2.56
N ALA A 71 7.67 17.74 3.84
CA ALA A 71 7.34 18.72 4.86
C ALA A 71 8.46 19.75 5.04
N THR A 72 9.71 19.31 5.17
CA THR A 72 10.88 20.19 5.28
C THR A 72 11.04 21.04 4.02
N MET A 73 10.94 20.42 2.85
CA MET A 73 11.03 21.12 1.58
C MET A 73 9.91 22.16 1.42
N GLY A 74 8.70 21.82 1.84
CA GLY A 74 7.54 22.69 1.79
C GLY A 74 7.69 23.92 2.68
N ALA A 75 8.26 23.76 3.88
CA ALA A 75 8.54 24.89 4.77
C ALA A 75 9.55 25.88 4.13
N HIS A 76 10.64 25.37 3.57
CA HIS A 76 11.63 26.20 2.87
C HIS A 76 11.03 26.88 1.63
N LEU A 77 10.24 26.16 0.85
CA LEU A 77 9.60 26.71 -0.33
C LEU A 77 8.58 27.81 0.03
N LEU A 78 7.83 27.63 1.13
CA LEU A 78 6.92 28.64 1.63
C LEU A 78 7.65 29.93 2.01
N ILE A 79 8.76 29.84 2.78
CA ILE A 79 9.57 31.00 3.16
C ILE A 79 10.04 31.75 1.91
N LYS A 80 10.62 31.05 0.93
CA LYS A 80 11.05 31.63 -0.36
C LYS A 80 9.89 32.33 -1.07
N THR A 81 8.71 31.72 -1.06
CA THR A 81 7.52 32.28 -1.70
C THR A 81 7.06 33.55 -1.01
N LEU A 82 7.10 33.60 0.34
CA LEU A 82 6.74 34.77 1.11
C LEU A 82 7.72 35.94 0.92
N MET A 83 9.02 35.67 0.77
CA MET A 83 10.03 36.71 0.53
C MET A 83 9.85 37.42 -0.82
N SER A 84 9.24 36.78 -1.80
CA SER A 84 8.93 37.35 -3.12
C SER A 84 7.43 37.31 -3.46
N LEU A 85 6.58 37.46 -2.43
CA LEU A 85 5.15 37.18 -2.55
C LEU A 85 4.46 38.02 -3.63
N SER A 86 4.75 39.32 -3.74
CA SER A 86 4.15 40.19 -4.76
C SER A 86 4.44 39.67 -6.16
N GLU A 87 5.71 39.38 -6.46
CA GLU A 87 6.12 38.81 -7.75
C GLU A 87 5.44 37.45 -8.01
N ARG A 88 5.34 36.59 -6.99
CA ARG A 88 4.69 35.27 -7.10
C ARG A 88 3.18 35.39 -7.34
N MET A 89 2.53 36.37 -6.77
CA MET A 89 1.11 36.63 -7.01
C MET A 89 0.85 37.16 -8.41
N GLU A 90 1.73 37.99 -8.95
CA GLU A 90 1.63 38.49 -10.32
C GLU A 90 1.85 37.37 -11.37
N ASN A 91 2.80 36.46 -11.10
CA ASN A 91 3.19 35.36 -11.98
C ASN A 91 2.51 34.02 -11.61
N GLN A 92 1.43 34.03 -10.82
CA GLN A 92 0.74 32.82 -10.45
C GLN A 92 0.15 32.08 -11.65
N ARG A 93 0.17 30.74 -11.59
CA ARG A 93 -0.31 29.90 -12.68
C ARG A 93 -1.60 29.18 -12.27
N GLU A 94 -2.66 29.38 -13.06
CA GLU A 94 -3.90 28.62 -12.89
C GLU A 94 -3.66 27.12 -13.17
N GLN A 95 -4.32 26.28 -12.39
CA GLN A 95 -4.27 24.84 -12.59
C GLN A 95 -5.21 24.39 -13.71
N GLY A 96 -4.65 23.75 -14.75
CA GLY A 96 -5.43 23.05 -15.77
C GLY A 96 -6.15 21.81 -15.25
N GLN A 97 -7.02 21.24 -16.09
CA GLN A 97 -7.63 19.92 -15.83
C GLN A 97 -6.73 18.77 -16.33
N THR A 98 -5.91 19.04 -17.32
CA THR A 98 -4.97 18.05 -17.86
C THR A 98 -3.98 17.60 -16.78
N GLY A 99 -3.85 16.29 -16.57
CA GLY A 99 -2.98 15.70 -15.54
C GLY A 99 -3.54 15.79 -14.11
N ALA A 100 -4.75 16.32 -13.93
CA ALA A 100 -5.38 16.35 -12.62
C ALA A 100 -5.76 14.92 -12.15
N THR A 101 -5.30 14.56 -10.97
CA THR A 101 -5.64 13.30 -10.29
C THR A 101 -6.02 13.59 -8.84
N PHE A 102 -6.66 12.60 -8.19
CA PHE A 102 -7.16 12.76 -6.83
C PHE A 102 -6.49 11.80 -5.86
N ALA A 103 -6.25 12.29 -4.65
CA ALA A 103 -5.66 11.54 -3.54
C ALA A 103 -6.64 11.49 -2.35
N PRO A 104 -7.67 10.63 -2.43
CA PRO A 104 -8.65 10.49 -1.36
C PRO A 104 -8.01 9.99 -0.06
N LYS A 105 -8.68 10.22 1.05
CA LYS A 105 -8.24 9.78 2.38
C LYS A 105 -7.99 8.27 2.41
N ILE A 106 -6.87 7.86 2.98
CA ILE A 106 -6.53 6.45 3.19
C ILE A 106 -7.54 5.81 4.15
N LYS A 107 -8.11 4.69 3.70
CA LYS A 107 -9.08 3.90 4.47
C LYS A 107 -8.47 2.57 4.87
N THR A 108 -8.88 2.05 6.01
CA THR A 108 -8.45 0.73 6.49
C THR A 108 -8.77 -0.40 5.49
N SER A 109 -9.82 -0.22 4.68
CA SER A 109 -10.17 -1.18 3.62
C SER A 109 -9.10 -1.32 2.54
N MET A 110 -8.23 -0.33 2.35
CA MET A 110 -7.13 -0.38 1.35
C MET A 110 -6.01 -1.35 1.75
N SER A 111 -5.95 -1.77 3.02
CA SER A 111 -4.94 -2.72 3.50
C SER A 111 -5.24 -4.20 3.18
N TRP A 112 -6.37 -4.50 2.56
CA TRP A 112 -6.69 -5.85 2.11
C TRP A 112 -5.90 -6.19 0.86
N ILE A 113 -5.18 -7.33 0.91
CA ILE A 113 -4.47 -7.85 -0.26
C ILE A 113 -5.46 -8.65 -1.12
N VAL A 114 -5.37 -8.44 -2.42
CA VAL A 114 -6.09 -9.20 -3.45
C VAL A 114 -5.04 -9.99 -4.22
N TRP A 115 -4.78 -11.22 -3.75
CA TRP A 115 -3.67 -12.04 -4.22
C TRP A 115 -3.71 -12.35 -5.71
N GLU A 116 -4.91 -12.48 -6.26
CA GLU A 116 -5.17 -12.80 -7.66
C GLU A 116 -4.91 -11.62 -8.61
N GLU A 117 -5.04 -10.39 -8.10
CA GLU A 117 -4.97 -9.17 -8.90
C GLU A 117 -3.67 -8.41 -8.74
N GLN A 118 -3.06 -8.45 -7.53
CA GLN A 118 -1.91 -7.63 -7.19
C GLN A 118 -0.59 -8.34 -7.50
N THR A 119 0.33 -7.59 -8.10
CA THR A 119 1.73 -8.01 -8.31
C THR A 119 2.55 -7.85 -7.04
N CYS A 120 3.72 -8.50 -6.99
CA CYS A 120 4.69 -8.31 -5.92
C CYS A 120 4.99 -6.82 -5.68
N ASP A 121 5.21 -6.06 -6.77
CA ASP A 121 5.52 -4.63 -6.68
C ASP A 121 4.34 -3.79 -6.16
N GLN A 122 3.11 -4.17 -6.51
CA GLN A 122 1.92 -3.49 -5.98
C GLN A 122 1.71 -3.75 -4.49
N ILE A 123 2.00 -4.96 -4.02
CA ILE A 123 1.95 -5.31 -2.59
C ILE A 123 3.07 -4.60 -1.83
N ASP A 124 4.27 -4.50 -2.41
CA ASP A 124 5.38 -3.74 -1.84
C ASP A 124 5.02 -2.25 -1.69
N ARG A 125 4.51 -1.62 -2.76
CA ARG A 125 4.05 -0.22 -2.68
C ARG A 125 2.93 -0.03 -1.66
N LEU A 126 1.99 -0.96 -1.59
CA LEU A 126 0.93 -0.91 -0.59
C LEU A 126 1.51 -0.94 0.82
N TYR A 127 2.48 -1.84 1.09
CA TYR A 127 3.15 -1.89 2.38
C TYR A 127 3.92 -0.60 2.70
N ARG A 128 4.72 -0.09 1.76
CA ARG A 128 5.48 1.16 1.94
C ARG A 128 4.58 2.38 2.12
N ALA A 129 3.41 2.38 1.49
CA ALA A 129 2.45 3.46 1.64
C ALA A 129 1.72 3.44 2.98
N VAL A 130 1.22 2.28 3.42
CA VAL A 130 0.29 2.24 4.56
C VAL A 130 0.72 1.31 5.69
N GLY A 131 1.68 0.40 5.47
CA GLY A 131 2.02 -0.71 6.39
C GLY A 131 2.46 -0.28 7.78
N SER A 132 3.12 0.87 7.92
CA SER A 132 3.51 1.44 9.21
C SER A 132 2.32 1.85 10.09
N ARG A 133 1.20 2.21 9.47
CA ARG A 133 0.00 2.72 10.14
C ARG A 133 -1.15 1.72 10.15
N ILE A 134 -1.30 0.95 9.08
CA ILE A 134 -2.39 0.02 8.87
C ILE A 134 -1.79 -1.30 8.37
N PRO A 135 -1.67 -2.33 9.22
CA PRO A 135 -1.16 -3.63 8.82
C PRO A 135 -1.93 -4.21 7.64
N LEU A 136 -1.22 -4.83 6.69
CA LEU A 136 -1.83 -5.53 5.57
C LEU A 136 -2.69 -6.68 6.07
N ARG A 137 -3.77 -6.98 5.37
CA ARG A 137 -4.79 -7.94 5.79
C ARG A 137 -5.08 -8.95 4.71
N THR A 138 -5.38 -10.15 5.17
CA THR A 138 -5.89 -11.23 4.35
C THR A 138 -6.88 -12.08 5.15
N MET A 139 -7.54 -13.01 4.49
CA MET A 139 -8.41 -13.98 5.13
C MET A 139 -7.74 -15.34 5.20
N TRP A 140 -7.92 -16.04 6.31
CA TRP A 140 -7.49 -17.41 6.51
C TRP A 140 -8.53 -18.18 7.31
N MET A 141 -9.08 -19.24 6.74
CA MET A 141 -10.12 -20.10 7.37
C MET A 141 -11.29 -19.30 8.00
N GLY A 142 -11.83 -18.32 7.27
CA GLY A 142 -12.94 -17.49 7.74
C GLY A 142 -12.55 -16.39 8.74
N ARG A 143 -11.27 -16.19 9.00
CA ARG A 143 -10.76 -15.20 9.95
C ARG A 143 -9.86 -14.19 9.28
N THR A 144 -10.03 -12.92 9.64
CA THR A 144 -9.08 -11.88 9.26
C THR A 144 -7.77 -12.08 10.00
N ILE A 145 -6.66 -12.13 9.28
CA ILE A 145 -5.32 -12.04 9.84
C ILE A 145 -4.60 -10.80 9.30
N LYS A 146 -3.69 -10.27 10.13
CA LYS A 146 -2.82 -9.16 9.73
C LYS A 146 -1.43 -9.73 9.47
N LEU A 147 -0.86 -9.31 8.36
CA LEU A 147 0.48 -9.68 7.92
C LEU A 147 1.45 -8.59 8.35
N LEU A 148 2.52 -8.98 9.01
CA LEU A 148 3.48 -8.08 9.63
C LEU A 148 4.89 -8.42 9.15
N ASP A 149 5.82 -7.45 9.32
CA ASP A 149 7.23 -7.61 9.01
C ASP A 149 7.45 -8.10 7.58
N PHE A 150 6.91 -7.34 6.64
CA PHE A 150 7.05 -7.58 5.20
C PHE A 150 8.53 -7.60 4.80
N THR A 151 8.94 -8.59 4.02
CA THR A 151 10.33 -8.77 3.60
C THR A 151 10.56 -8.51 2.10
N GLY A 152 9.50 -8.08 1.41
CA GLY A 152 9.57 -7.84 -0.03
C GLY A 152 9.33 -9.09 -0.87
N LYS A 153 9.76 -9.02 -2.11
CA LYS A 153 9.75 -10.15 -3.06
C LYS A 153 10.69 -11.25 -2.58
N CYS A 154 10.24 -12.49 -2.61
CA CYS A 154 11.03 -13.62 -2.18
C CYS A 154 11.04 -14.75 -3.22
N HIS A 155 12.07 -15.59 -3.16
CA HIS A 155 12.17 -16.80 -3.97
C HIS A 155 11.77 -18.01 -3.12
N VAL A 156 10.94 -18.86 -3.69
CA VAL A 156 10.56 -20.15 -3.11
C VAL A 156 11.28 -21.23 -3.90
N SER A 157 11.94 -22.19 -3.21
CA SER A 157 12.69 -23.24 -3.88
C SER A 157 11.78 -24.15 -4.71
N LEU A 158 12.30 -24.68 -5.81
CA LEU A 158 11.54 -25.53 -6.73
C LEU A 158 10.99 -26.80 -6.05
N SER A 159 11.66 -27.30 -5.01
CA SER A 159 11.20 -28.43 -4.20
C SER A 159 9.93 -28.12 -3.41
N ASP A 160 9.74 -26.85 -3.04
CA ASP A 160 8.59 -26.39 -2.28
C ASP A 160 7.48 -25.79 -3.15
N GLN A 161 7.77 -25.61 -4.44
CA GLN A 161 6.77 -25.17 -5.41
C GLN A 161 5.87 -26.35 -5.76
N ARG A 162 4.61 -26.30 -5.35
CA ARG A 162 3.58 -27.12 -5.98
C ARG A 162 3.58 -26.82 -7.48
N ARG A 163 3.31 -27.81 -8.31
CA ARG A 163 3.43 -27.71 -9.78
C ARG A 163 2.71 -26.50 -10.41
N ASN A 164 1.72 -25.90 -9.77
CA ASN A 164 1.11 -24.63 -10.15
C ASN A 164 0.59 -23.93 -8.87
N PRO A 165 1.39 -23.06 -8.24
CA PRO A 165 0.93 -22.34 -7.07
C PRO A 165 -0.17 -21.34 -7.50
N ILE A 166 -1.32 -21.42 -6.84
CA ILE A 166 -2.39 -20.44 -7.04
C ILE A 166 -2.18 -19.23 -6.12
N PRO A 167 -2.61 -18.02 -6.53
CA PRO A 167 -2.54 -16.85 -5.67
C PRO A 167 -3.15 -17.10 -4.29
N GLY A 168 -2.46 -16.63 -3.24
CA GLY A 168 -2.81 -16.91 -1.85
C GLY A 168 -2.16 -18.17 -1.26
N SER A 169 -1.54 -19.06 -2.07
CA SER A 169 -0.79 -20.22 -1.56
C SER A 169 0.34 -19.78 -0.64
N VAL A 170 0.49 -20.47 0.50
CA VAL A 170 1.49 -20.14 1.53
C VAL A 170 2.56 -21.23 1.56
N SER A 171 3.84 -20.83 1.52
CA SER A 171 5.01 -21.68 1.73
C SER A 171 5.85 -21.14 2.89
N PHE A 172 6.25 -21.99 3.82
CA PHE A 172 7.13 -21.60 4.93
C PHE A 172 8.59 -21.82 4.54
N GLN A 173 9.34 -20.74 4.50
CA GLN A 173 10.78 -20.74 4.23
C GLN A 173 11.54 -20.82 5.56
N LYS A 174 12.02 -22.01 5.90
CA LYS A 174 12.64 -22.32 7.19
C LYS A 174 13.89 -21.49 7.44
N ASP A 175 14.76 -21.37 6.43
CA ASP A 175 16.06 -20.72 6.54
C ASP A 175 15.95 -19.21 6.85
N SER A 176 14.94 -18.56 6.28
CA SER A 176 14.67 -17.12 6.48
C SER A 176 13.60 -16.83 7.53
N ASN A 177 13.00 -17.88 8.11
CA ASN A 177 11.82 -17.78 9.00
C ASN A 177 10.73 -16.86 8.42
N THR A 178 10.33 -17.15 7.17
CA THR A 178 9.42 -16.31 6.40
C THR A 178 8.25 -17.11 5.86
N LEU A 179 7.05 -16.58 5.95
CA LEU A 179 5.90 -17.06 5.19
C LEU A 179 5.93 -16.40 3.81
N ALA A 180 6.24 -17.16 2.79
CA ALA A 180 6.11 -16.74 1.41
C ALA A 180 4.67 -16.96 0.96
N VAL A 181 4.06 -15.93 0.39
CA VAL A 181 2.68 -15.99 -0.12
C VAL A 181 2.70 -15.70 -1.61
N CYS A 182 2.09 -16.59 -2.38
CA CYS A 182 1.95 -16.44 -3.82
C CYS A 182 1.00 -15.29 -4.15
N CYS A 183 1.39 -14.44 -5.08
CA CYS A 183 0.54 -13.40 -5.64
C CYS A 183 0.48 -13.54 -7.17
N LYS A 184 -0.04 -12.55 -7.87
CA LYS A 184 -0.31 -12.60 -9.31
C LYS A 184 0.93 -13.00 -10.15
N ASP A 185 2.12 -12.52 -9.79
CA ASP A 185 3.35 -12.63 -10.60
C ASP A 185 4.55 -13.23 -9.85
N GLY A 186 4.35 -13.70 -8.62
CA GLY A 186 5.46 -14.21 -7.82
C GLY A 186 5.12 -14.43 -6.35
N TRP A 187 6.12 -14.29 -5.50
CA TRP A 187 6.01 -14.52 -4.07
C TRP A 187 6.47 -13.32 -3.26
N VAL A 188 5.75 -13.02 -2.20
CA VAL A 188 6.10 -11.99 -1.21
C VAL A 188 6.18 -12.58 0.18
N GLY A 189 7.07 -12.05 1.01
CA GLY A 189 7.39 -12.62 2.31
C GLY A 189 6.90 -11.81 3.51
N PHE A 190 6.55 -12.52 4.59
CA PHE A 190 6.18 -11.94 5.89
C PHE A 190 6.80 -12.75 7.02
N ARG A 191 7.41 -12.09 8.01
CA ARG A 191 8.04 -12.78 9.16
C ARG A 191 7.10 -13.03 10.31
N SER A 192 5.98 -12.33 10.40
CA SER A 192 5.01 -12.56 11.45
C SER A 192 3.57 -12.28 11.00
N VAL A 193 2.64 -12.84 11.73
CA VAL A 193 1.21 -12.63 11.56
C VAL A 193 0.55 -12.27 12.89
N LEU A 194 -0.54 -11.52 12.84
CA LEU A 194 -1.36 -11.24 14.01
C LEU A 194 -2.76 -11.84 13.81
N LEU A 195 -3.07 -12.82 14.64
CA LEU A 195 -4.40 -13.38 14.84
C LEU A 195 -5.01 -12.77 16.11
N LYS A 196 -5.13 -13.59 17.17
CA LYS A 196 -5.43 -13.09 18.54
C LYS A 196 -4.16 -12.52 19.19
N LYS A 197 -3.01 -13.10 18.90
CA LYS A 197 -1.67 -12.67 19.34
C LYS A 197 -0.73 -12.64 18.14
N ARG A 198 0.37 -11.93 18.28
CA ARG A 198 1.44 -11.93 17.28
C ARG A 198 2.14 -13.29 17.33
N LEU A 199 2.35 -13.88 16.17
CA LEU A 199 3.03 -15.16 15.96
C LEU A 199 4.15 -14.95 14.95
N THR A 200 5.29 -15.56 15.18
CA THR A 200 6.34 -15.66 14.16
C THR A 200 5.86 -16.54 13.00
N ALA A 201 6.54 -16.46 11.87
CA ALA A 201 6.27 -17.33 10.72
C ALA A 201 6.34 -18.82 11.10
N ALA A 202 7.36 -19.20 11.90
CA ALA A 202 7.52 -20.56 12.41
C ALA A 202 6.39 -20.99 13.34
N ASP A 203 5.98 -20.13 14.28
CA ASP A 203 4.88 -20.44 15.21
C ASP A 203 3.56 -20.61 14.48
N PHE A 204 3.31 -19.76 13.49
CA PHE A 204 2.11 -19.87 12.67
C PHE A 204 2.13 -21.13 11.83
N TYR A 205 3.26 -21.47 11.20
CA TYR A 205 3.42 -22.68 10.42
C TYR A 205 3.21 -23.93 11.29
N ASN A 206 3.95 -24.08 12.39
CA ASN A 206 3.89 -25.25 13.27
C ASN A 206 2.54 -25.41 13.97
N GLY A 207 1.96 -24.30 14.41
CA GLY A 207 0.69 -24.31 15.16
C GLY A 207 -0.54 -24.50 14.30
N TYR A 208 -0.52 -24.04 13.06
CA TYR A 208 -1.72 -23.92 12.25
C TYR A 208 -1.61 -24.54 10.85
N LEU A 209 -0.48 -24.36 10.12
CA LEU A 209 -0.37 -24.85 8.75
C LEU A 209 0.10 -26.32 8.69
N HIS A 210 1.09 -26.69 9.52
CA HIS A 210 1.66 -28.05 9.50
C HIS A 210 0.67 -29.13 9.97
N ARG A 211 -0.15 -28.84 10.98
CA ARG A 211 -1.15 -29.80 11.51
C ARG A 211 -2.27 -30.10 10.52
N THR A 212 -2.60 -29.17 9.66
CA THR A 212 -3.64 -29.30 8.63
C THR A 212 -3.17 -30.13 7.45
N GLN A 213 -1.88 -30.08 7.12
CA GLN A 213 -1.29 -30.91 6.05
C GLN A 213 -1.31 -32.41 6.37
N GLN A 214 -1.31 -32.80 7.65
CA GLN A 214 -1.31 -34.20 8.06
C GLN A 214 -2.70 -34.86 8.14
N LYS A 215 -3.78 -34.07 8.20
CA LYS A 215 -5.12 -34.61 8.53
C LYS A 215 -6.06 -34.90 7.37
N ASN A 216 -5.86 -34.39 6.15
CA ASN A 216 -6.83 -34.60 5.07
C ASN A 216 -6.26 -34.53 3.65
N THR A 217 -6.30 -35.64 2.96
CA THR A 217 -5.90 -35.78 1.54
C THR A 217 -6.90 -35.12 0.55
N LEU A 218 -8.13 -34.88 0.95
CA LEU A 218 -9.20 -34.35 0.09
C LEU A 218 -9.52 -32.84 0.29
N CYS A 219 -9.04 -32.21 1.37
CA CYS A 219 -9.26 -30.78 1.66
C CYS A 219 -8.00 -29.91 1.62
N GLN A 220 -6.91 -30.41 1.04
CA GLN A 220 -5.57 -29.81 1.11
C GLN A 220 -5.42 -28.44 0.46
N MET A 221 -6.29 -28.05 -0.46
CA MET A 221 -6.18 -26.77 -1.18
C MET A 221 -6.59 -25.53 -0.36
N ALA A 222 -7.50 -25.67 0.59
CA ALA A 222 -8.08 -24.51 1.29
C ALA A 222 -7.35 -24.11 2.59
N GLU A 223 -6.59 -25.00 3.19
CA GLU A 223 -6.04 -24.81 4.54
C GLU A 223 -4.66 -24.15 4.57
N GLY A 224 -3.88 -24.30 3.48
CA GLY A 224 -2.59 -23.63 3.28
C GLY A 224 -2.69 -22.40 2.38
N GLN A 225 -3.86 -21.77 2.30
CA GLN A 225 -4.10 -20.65 1.40
C GLN A 225 -4.69 -19.45 2.15
N PHE A 226 -4.18 -18.27 1.81
CA PHE A 226 -4.77 -17.00 2.16
C PHE A 226 -5.76 -16.57 1.08
N PHE A 227 -6.82 -15.91 1.47
CA PHE A 227 -7.86 -15.45 0.56
C PHE A 227 -7.96 -13.94 0.57
N SER A 228 -8.25 -13.37 -0.58
CA SER A 228 -8.78 -12.01 -0.67
C SER A 228 -10.18 -11.97 -0.02
N LYS A 229 -10.58 -10.81 0.47
CA LYS A 229 -11.90 -10.66 1.13
C LYS A 229 -13.06 -11.07 0.20
N LYS A 230 -12.91 -10.90 -1.12
CA LYS A 230 -13.89 -11.31 -2.14
C LYS A 230 -13.92 -12.83 -2.36
N GLY A 231 -12.75 -13.45 -2.48
CA GLY A 231 -12.62 -14.89 -2.80
C GLY A 231 -13.13 -15.81 -1.69
N GLU A 232 -13.12 -15.38 -0.42
CA GLU A 232 -13.62 -16.20 0.67
C GLU A 232 -15.17 -16.31 0.69
N ILE A 233 -15.87 -15.29 0.22
CA ILE A 233 -17.35 -15.34 0.08
C ILE A 233 -17.73 -16.43 -0.91
N GLU A 234 -17.00 -16.56 -2.02
CA GLU A 234 -17.26 -17.59 -3.05
C GLU A 234 -16.97 -19.00 -2.53
N VAL A 235 -15.84 -19.20 -1.84
CA VAL A 235 -15.49 -20.51 -1.25
C VAL A 235 -16.47 -20.91 -0.15
N HIS A 236 -16.97 -19.96 0.64
CA HIS A 236 -17.96 -20.23 1.68
C HIS A 236 -19.32 -20.61 1.09
N GLN A 237 -19.73 -20.01 -0.03
CA GLN A 237 -20.94 -20.37 -0.76
C GLN A 237 -20.82 -21.76 -1.39
N MET A 238 -19.68 -22.09 -2.01
CA MET A 238 -19.44 -23.43 -2.56
C MET A 238 -19.48 -24.53 -1.49
N ARG A 239 -18.91 -24.27 -0.29
CA ARG A 239 -18.97 -25.22 0.84
C ARG A 239 -20.38 -25.43 1.40
N LYS A 240 -21.25 -24.42 1.35
CA LYS A 240 -22.66 -24.57 1.75
C LYS A 240 -23.45 -25.38 0.73
N ASN A 241 -23.19 -25.19 -0.55
CA ASN A 241 -23.86 -25.90 -1.63
C ASN A 241 -23.42 -27.37 -1.78
N SER A 242 -22.23 -27.75 -1.30
CA SER A 242 -21.74 -29.15 -1.30
C SER A 242 -22.20 -29.96 -0.09
N LYS A 243 -22.96 -29.37 0.85
CA LYS A 243 -23.56 -30.03 2.02
C LYS A 243 -25.08 -30.21 1.92
N LEU A 244 -25.67 -29.85 0.78
CA LEU A 244 -27.02 -30.15 0.34
C LEU A 244 -26.99 -31.29 -0.71
#